data_62bdd8cc303b87988f0ef8d50c8731ad
#
_entry.id   62bdd8cc303b87988f0ef8d50c8731ad
#
_cell.length_a   1.000
_cell.length_b   1.000
_cell.length_c   1.000
_cell.angle_alpha   90.00
_cell.angle_beta   90.00
_cell.angle_gamma   90.00
#
_symmetry.space_group_name_H-M   'P 1'
#
loop_
_entity.id
_entity.type
_entity.pdbx_description
1 polymer ?
#
loop_
_entity_poly.entity_id
_entity_poly.type
_entity_poly.pdbx_seq_one_letter_code
_entity_poly.pdbx_strand_id
1 'polypeptide(L)'
;MKIAILEDYQDAVRHLPCFALLDGHEVDVFTEPLDDEAMAERLAQHEAVVLIRERTCMTAALMDRLPLLRLISQTGKVSGNVDMAAAQQRGVTVLEGVGDPTAPAELSWALLMAAYRRLPQYVSQLQGGHWQRVSDEAVHDTIGRALKGDVLGIWGYGKIGQRMARYARAFDMEVLVWGRAPSLELARADGHRMATSKAAFFAAADVVTLHLRLNDATRGIVTAEDLAGMKSTALMLNTSRAELIETGALKAALQQGRPGFAALDVFEQEPLNTNDPWLHMPNVVATPHLGYVEQKGYELYFSAALRNVLDFVARDKAS
;
A
#
# COMPACT_ATOMS: atom_id res chain seq x y z
N MET A 1 14.46 -25.44 13.54
CA MET A 1 14.73 -24.39 12.53
C MET A 1 14.70 -23.05 13.24
N LYS A 2 15.65 -22.18 12.93
CA LYS A 2 15.69 -20.80 13.42
C LYS A 2 15.03 -19.89 12.36
N ILE A 3 14.02 -19.13 12.77
CA ILE A 3 13.13 -18.37 11.90
C ILE A 3 13.22 -16.90 12.28
N ALA A 4 13.37 -16.02 11.30
CA ALA A 4 13.25 -14.57 11.46
C ALA A 4 11.93 -14.08 10.86
N ILE A 5 11.21 -13.22 11.58
CA ILE A 5 10.08 -12.45 11.06
C ILE A 5 10.53 -10.99 11.03
N LEU A 6 10.50 -10.35 9.85
CA LEU A 6 11.10 -9.04 9.65
C LEU A 6 10.06 -7.93 9.65
N GLU A 7 10.45 -6.79 10.23
CA GLU A 7 9.75 -5.51 10.14
C GLU A 7 8.28 -5.57 10.61
N ASP A 8 8.01 -6.34 11.68
CA ASP A 8 6.70 -6.31 12.35
C ASP A 8 6.60 -5.07 13.25
N TYR A 9 6.49 -3.89 12.61
CA TYR A 9 6.52 -2.58 13.28
C TYR A 9 5.50 -2.41 14.40
N GLN A 10 4.45 -3.22 14.44
CA GLN A 10 3.42 -3.21 15.48
C GLN A 10 3.68 -4.24 16.58
N ASP A 11 4.71 -5.09 16.46
CA ASP A 11 4.93 -6.29 17.28
C ASP A 11 3.66 -7.15 17.41
N ALA A 12 2.93 -7.24 16.31
CA ALA A 12 1.60 -7.84 16.29
C ALA A 12 1.63 -9.36 16.16
N VAL A 13 2.61 -9.92 15.43
CA VAL A 13 2.63 -11.34 15.08
C VAL A 13 2.64 -12.26 16.31
N ARG A 14 3.36 -11.85 17.39
CA ARG A 14 3.46 -12.62 18.64
C ARG A 14 2.10 -12.78 19.36
N HIS A 15 1.15 -11.88 19.05
CA HIS A 15 -0.17 -11.83 19.65
C HIS A 15 -1.27 -12.45 18.76
N LEU A 16 -0.90 -12.92 17.57
CA LEU A 16 -1.82 -13.60 16.66
C LEU A 16 -1.99 -15.07 17.06
N PRO A 17 -3.20 -15.63 17.01
CA PRO A 17 -3.43 -17.06 17.26
C PRO A 17 -2.55 -17.99 16.44
N CYS A 18 -2.25 -17.62 15.18
CA CYS A 18 -1.41 -18.42 14.30
C CYS A 18 0.06 -18.48 14.74
N PHE A 19 0.53 -17.62 15.63
CA PHE A 19 1.92 -17.67 16.11
C PHE A 19 2.24 -19.00 16.81
N ALA A 20 1.26 -19.62 17.46
CA ALA A 20 1.39 -20.94 18.06
C ALA A 20 1.77 -22.06 17.06
N LEU A 21 1.59 -21.84 15.75
CA LEU A 21 2.08 -22.78 14.72
C LEU A 21 3.61 -22.94 14.76
N LEU A 22 4.32 -21.97 15.31
CA LEU A 22 5.79 -22.01 15.41
C LEU A 22 6.29 -22.62 16.73
N ASP A 23 5.43 -23.18 17.55
CA ASP A 23 5.84 -23.87 18.78
C ASP A 23 6.86 -24.97 18.47
N GLY A 24 7.96 -24.97 19.24
CA GLY A 24 9.08 -25.89 19.00
C GLY A 24 10.13 -25.38 18.00
N HIS A 25 9.97 -24.17 17.48
CA HIS A 25 10.97 -23.47 16.68
C HIS A 25 11.59 -22.30 17.46
N GLU A 26 12.79 -21.91 17.11
CA GLU A 26 13.43 -20.67 17.60
C GLU A 26 12.97 -19.52 16.67
N VAL A 27 12.33 -18.50 17.23
CA VAL A 27 11.74 -17.40 16.44
C VAL A 27 12.22 -16.05 16.95
N ASP A 28 12.89 -15.31 16.08
CA ASP A 28 13.23 -13.91 16.29
C ASP A 28 12.28 -13.01 15.49
N VAL A 29 11.63 -12.06 16.18
CA VAL A 29 10.77 -11.05 15.54
C VAL A 29 11.45 -9.70 15.62
N PHE A 30 11.70 -9.11 14.47
CA PHE A 30 12.32 -7.79 14.34
C PHE A 30 11.23 -6.75 14.09
N THR A 31 11.16 -5.76 14.99
CA THR A 31 10.11 -4.74 14.97
C THR A 31 10.58 -3.40 14.40
N GLU A 32 11.84 -3.30 14.03
CA GLU A 32 12.46 -2.10 13.48
C GLU A 32 12.98 -2.37 12.05
N PRO A 33 13.07 -1.33 11.20
CA PRO A 33 13.73 -1.47 9.92
C PRO A 33 15.21 -1.78 10.14
N LEU A 34 15.75 -2.71 9.36
CA LEU A 34 17.15 -3.07 9.35
C LEU A 34 17.74 -2.64 8.01
N ASP A 35 18.91 -2.01 8.04
CA ASP A 35 19.72 -1.85 6.84
C ASP A 35 20.38 -3.18 6.43
N ASP A 36 20.95 -3.23 5.24
CA ASP A 36 21.54 -4.45 4.67
C ASP A 36 22.66 -5.01 5.56
N GLU A 37 23.43 -4.16 6.26
CA GLU A 37 24.50 -4.59 7.14
C GLU A 37 23.95 -5.27 8.40
N ALA A 38 23.01 -4.62 9.07
CA ALA A 38 22.33 -5.16 10.25
C ALA A 38 21.52 -6.42 9.91
N MET A 39 20.88 -6.49 8.73
CA MET A 39 20.19 -7.69 8.27
C MET A 39 21.17 -8.85 8.10
N ALA A 40 22.29 -8.63 7.41
CA ALA A 40 23.27 -9.69 7.18
C ALA A 40 23.85 -10.24 8.50
N GLU A 41 24.16 -9.36 9.46
CA GLU A 41 24.67 -9.77 10.77
C GLU A 41 23.62 -10.55 11.57
N ARG A 42 22.41 -9.99 11.71
CA ARG A 42 21.35 -10.56 12.56
C ARG A 42 20.74 -11.83 11.99
N LEU A 43 20.68 -11.96 10.66
CA LEU A 43 20.04 -13.10 9.99
C LEU A 43 21.01 -14.23 9.64
N ALA A 44 22.32 -14.07 9.84
CA ALA A 44 23.34 -15.05 9.45
C ALA A 44 23.10 -16.48 10.00
N GLN A 45 22.41 -16.61 11.14
CA GLN A 45 22.10 -17.87 11.78
C GLN A 45 20.68 -18.38 11.52
N HIS A 46 19.88 -17.67 10.68
CA HIS A 46 18.50 -18.03 10.39
C HIS A 46 18.41 -18.90 9.15
N GLU A 47 17.61 -19.95 9.23
CA GLU A 47 17.35 -20.89 8.14
C GLU A 47 16.12 -20.48 7.31
N ALA A 48 15.20 -19.74 7.93
CA ALA A 48 14.00 -19.24 7.29
C ALA A 48 13.75 -17.76 7.63
N VAL A 49 13.24 -17.03 6.65
CA VAL A 49 12.81 -15.64 6.81
C VAL A 49 11.34 -15.50 6.39
N VAL A 50 10.55 -14.88 7.25
CA VAL A 50 9.15 -14.50 6.95
C VAL A 50 9.11 -13.02 6.65
N LEU A 51 8.70 -12.66 5.43
CA LEU A 51 8.60 -11.29 4.95
C LEU A 51 7.18 -10.76 5.09
N ILE A 52 7.05 -9.55 5.61
CA ILE A 52 5.76 -8.85 5.66
C ILE A 52 5.60 -8.02 4.40
N ARG A 53 4.89 -8.59 3.42
CA ARG A 53 4.65 -7.98 2.11
C ARG A 53 5.99 -7.63 1.44
N GLU A 54 6.07 -6.46 0.84
CA GLU A 54 7.25 -6.00 0.12
C GLU A 54 8.13 -5.04 0.95
N ARG A 55 8.05 -5.07 2.30
CA ARG A 55 8.83 -4.18 3.18
C ARG A 55 10.33 -4.38 3.01
N THR A 56 10.76 -5.65 3.00
CA THR A 56 12.18 -6.03 2.92
C THR A 56 12.55 -6.46 1.51
N CYS A 57 13.67 -5.94 0.99
CA CYS A 57 14.26 -6.37 -0.27
C CYS A 57 15.29 -7.48 -0.04
N MET A 58 15.02 -8.68 -0.56
CA MET A 58 15.94 -9.81 -0.54
C MET A 58 16.77 -9.82 -1.83
N THR A 59 17.86 -9.05 -1.82
CA THR A 59 18.77 -8.92 -2.95
C THR A 59 19.74 -10.09 -3.03
N ALA A 60 20.37 -10.30 -4.21
CA ALA A 60 21.44 -11.28 -4.36
C ALA A 60 22.58 -11.05 -3.36
N ALA A 61 23.00 -9.78 -3.18
CA ALA A 61 24.08 -9.41 -2.28
C ALA A 61 23.76 -9.72 -0.80
N LEU A 62 22.50 -9.47 -0.37
CA LEU A 62 22.08 -9.84 0.98
C LEU A 62 22.06 -11.37 1.16
N MET A 63 21.46 -12.10 0.21
CA MET A 63 21.40 -13.57 0.28
C MET A 63 22.79 -14.24 0.28
N ASP A 64 23.81 -13.64 -0.35
CA ASP A 64 25.21 -14.14 -0.28
C ASP A 64 25.79 -14.11 1.13
N ARG A 65 25.25 -13.25 1.99
CA ARG A 65 25.69 -13.10 3.38
C ARG A 65 24.89 -13.95 4.37
N LEU A 66 23.89 -14.70 3.88
CA LEU A 66 23.00 -15.54 4.70
C LEU A 66 23.23 -17.03 4.40
N PRO A 67 24.34 -17.62 4.89
CA PRO A 67 24.79 -18.96 4.46
C PRO A 67 23.85 -20.09 4.89
N LEU A 68 22.98 -19.87 5.89
CA LEU A 68 22.04 -20.87 6.39
C LEU A 68 20.63 -20.68 5.83
N LEU A 69 20.37 -19.62 5.05
CA LEU A 69 19.05 -19.33 4.52
C LEU A 69 18.62 -20.40 3.51
N ARG A 70 17.48 -21.03 3.76
CA ARG A 70 16.88 -22.10 2.95
C ARG A 70 15.47 -21.77 2.48
N LEU A 71 14.76 -20.90 3.22
CA LEU A 71 13.36 -20.55 2.97
C LEU A 71 13.13 -19.05 3.12
N ILE A 72 12.44 -18.48 2.14
CA ILE A 72 11.79 -17.18 2.23
C ILE A 72 10.29 -17.42 2.12
N SER A 73 9.50 -17.08 3.15
CA SER A 73 8.03 -17.14 3.11
C SER A 73 7.47 -15.74 3.20
N GLN A 74 6.77 -15.27 2.17
CA GLN A 74 6.20 -13.93 2.15
C GLN A 74 4.70 -13.96 2.49
N THR A 75 4.23 -13.02 3.31
CA THR A 75 2.82 -12.89 3.72
C THR A 75 1.87 -12.44 2.60
N GLY A 76 2.33 -12.41 1.38
CA GLY A 76 1.56 -12.06 0.18
C GLY A 76 2.23 -12.56 -1.07
N LYS A 77 1.90 -11.96 -2.20
CA LYS A 77 2.58 -12.26 -3.47
C LYS A 77 3.91 -11.53 -3.54
N VAL A 78 4.93 -12.20 -4.05
CA VAL A 78 6.22 -11.57 -4.37
C VAL A 78 6.01 -10.59 -5.53
N SER A 79 6.54 -9.40 -5.40
CA SER A 79 6.33 -8.31 -6.37
C SER A 79 7.63 -7.50 -6.59
N GLY A 80 8.72 -8.22 -6.95
CA GLY A 80 10.00 -7.60 -7.27
C GLY A 80 10.92 -7.30 -6.08
N ASN A 81 10.47 -7.55 -4.85
CA ASN A 81 11.27 -7.37 -3.62
C ASN A 81 12.18 -8.58 -3.30
N VAL A 82 12.05 -9.70 -4.00
CA VAL A 82 12.91 -10.87 -3.87
C VAL A 82 13.57 -11.15 -5.22
N ASP A 83 14.89 -11.24 -5.25
CA ASP A 83 15.64 -11.71 -6.42
C ASP A 83 15.44 -13.22 -6.57
N MET A 84 14.43 -13.60 -7.35
CA MET A 84 14.04 -14.99 -7.57
C MET A 84 15.14 -15.81 -8.24
N ALA A 85 15.92 -15.21 -9.15
CA ALA A 85 17.02 -15.88 -9.82
C ALA A 85 18.16 -16.19 -8.84
N ALA A 86 18.50 -15.22 -8.01
CA ALA A 86 19.51 -15.39 -6.96
C ALA A 86 19.07 -16.42 -5.92
N ALA A 87 17.81 -16.41 -5.49
CA ALA A 87 17.27 -17.41 -4.57
C ALA A 87 17.38 -18.82 -5.16
N GLN A 88 16.98 -19.02 -6.41
CA GLN A 88 17.07 -20.31 -7.09
C GLN A 88 18.51 -20.81 -7.20
N GLN A 89 19.46 -19.94 -7.55
CA GLN A 89 20.89 -20.31 -7.67
C GLN A 89 21.49 -20.76 -6.35
N ARG A 90 20.97 -20.26 -5.21
CA ARG A 90 21.43 -20.62 -3.86
C ARG A 90 20.64 -21.75 -3.22
N GLY A 91 19.66 -22.32 -3.94
CA GLY A 91 18.79 -23.36 -3.39
C GLY A 91 17.81 -22.84 -2.35
N VAL A 92 17.58 -21.53 -2.29
CA VAL A 92 16.61 -20.92 -1.37
C VAL A 92 15.21 -21.06 -1.96
N THR A 93 14.32 -21.73 -1.23
CA THR A 93 12.91 -21.87 -1.61
C THR A 93 12.16 -20.55 -1.30
N VAL A 94 11.40 -20.05 -2.25
CA VAL A 94 10.55 -18.86 -2.04
C VAL A 94 9.09 -19.28 -2.14
N LEU A 95 8.32 -19.04 -1.07
CA LEU A 95 6.90 -19.37 -0.98
C LEU A 95 6.07 -18.10 -0.77
N GLU A 96 4.98 -18.02 -1.51
CA GLU A 96 4.06 -16.91 -1.47
C GLU A 96 2.86 -17.18 -0.55
N GLY A 97 2.40 -16.15 0.13
CA GLY A 97 1.18 -16.18 0.92
C GLY A 97 -0.06 -15.79 0.10
N VAL A 98 -1.08 -15.38 0.82
CA VAL A 98 -2.39 -15.00 0.28
C VAL A 98 -2.62 -13.49 0.40
N GLY A 99 -3.66 -12.99 -0.25
CA GLY A 99 -4.06 -11.58 -0.16
C GLY A 99 -5.58 -11.44 -0.11
N ASP A 100 -6.07 -10.52 0.72
CA ASP A 100 -7.46 -10.10 0.77
C ASP A 100 -7.60 -8.64 0.30
N PRO A 101 -8.54 -8.31 -0.58
CA PRO A 101 -8.72 -6.94 -1.07
C PRO A 101 -9.56 -6.06 -0.13
N THR A 102 -10.06 -6.58 0.99
CA THR A 102 -11.02 -5.88 1.87
C THR A 102 -10.32 -4.75 2.60
N ALA A 103 -9.30 -5.03 3.39
CA ALA A 103 -8.59 -4.02 4.17
C ALA A 103 -8.00 -2.89 3.30
N PRO A 104 -7.31 -3.16 2.16
CA PRO A 104 -6.86 -2.07 1.30
C PRO A 104 -7.98 -1.21 0.74
N ALA A 105 -9.15 -1.79 0.42
CA ALA A 105 -10.29 -1.01 -0.06
C ALA A 105 -10.90 -0.15 1.05
N GLU A 106 -11.01 -0.69 2.26
CA GLU A 106 -11.52 0.04 3.43
C GLU A 106 -10.60 1.19 3.84
N LEU A 107 -9.27 0.97 3.86
CA LEU A 107 -8.32 2.05 4.11
C LEU A 107 -8.40 3.13 3.03
N SER A 108 -8.47 2.74 1.74
CA SER A 108 -8.64 3.71 0.64
C SER A 108 -9.88 4.57 0.85
N TRP A 109 -10.99 3.95 1.25
CA TRP A 109 -12.23 4.68 1.54
C TRP A 109 -12.11 5.57 2.77
N ALA A 110 -11.48 5.09 3.84
CA ALA A 110 -11.22 5.87 5.05
C ALA A 110 -10.37 7.12 4.76
N LEU A 111 -9.30 6.96 3.97
CA LEU A 111 -8.44 8.08 3.55
C LEU A 111 -9.19 9.09 2.69
N LEU A 112 -10.03 8.63 1.74
CA LEU A 112 -10.90 9.48 0.96
C LEU A 112 -11.79 10.32 1.88
N MET A 113 -12.50 9.69 2.81
CA MET A 113 -13.37 10.37 3.78
C MET A 113 -12.60 11.33 4.68
N ALA A 114 -11.43 10.93 5.17
CA ALA A 114 -10.57 11.75 6.00
C ALA A 114 -10.11 13.03 5.27
N ALA A 115 -9.69 12.90 4.00
CA ALA A 115 -9.28 14.02 3.17
C ALA A 115 -10.45 14.94 2.83
N TYR A 116 -11.60 14.39 2.40
CA TYR A 116 -12.79 15.19 2.07
C TYR A 116 -13.32 15.99 3.25
N ARG A 117 -13.25 15.43 4.45
CA ARG A 117 -13.76 16.07 5.67
C ARG A 117 -12.68 16.78 6.47
N ARG A 118 -11.43 16.83 6.01
CA ARG A 118 -10.30 17.46 6.70
C ARG A 118 -10.08 16.91 8.12
N LEU A 119 -10.36 15.62 8.34
CA LEU A 119 -10.39 15.05 9.69
C LEU A 119 -9.06 15.17 10.42
N PRO A 120 -7.88 14.86 9.83
CA PRO A 120 -6.60 14.97 10.52
C PRO A 120 -6.33 16.40 10.99
N GLN A 121 -6.62 17.39 10.16
CA GLN A 121 -6.41 18.81 10.47
C GLN A 121 -7.32 19.25 11.62
N TYR A 122 -8.62 18.94 11.57
CA TYR A 122 -9.56 19.28 12.65
C TYR A 122 -9.19 18.59 13.97
N VAL A 123 -8.77 17.32 13.92
CA VAL A 123 -8.34 16.59 15.13
C VAL A 123 -7.11 17.24 15.75
N SER A 124 -6.09 17.55 14.93
CA SER A 124 -4.87 18.21 15.39
C SER A 124 -5.16 19.58 16.03
N GLN A 125 -6.00 20.40 15.38
CA GLN A 125 -6.38 21.71 15.90
C GLN A 125 -7.21 21.61 17.19
N LEU A 126 -8.11 20.63 17.28
CA LEU A 126 -8.86 20.39 18.50
C LEU A 126 -7.97 19.99 19.69
N GLN A 127 -6.95 19.16 19.45
CA GLN A 127 -5.94 18.80 20.45
C GLN A 127 -5.13 20.03 20.93
N GLY A 128 -4.94 21.02 20.04
CA GLY A 128 -4.38 22.34 20.37
C GLY A 128 -5.36 23.30 21.04
N GLY A 129 -6.60 22.87 21.32
CA GLY A 129 -7.63 23.71 21.98
C GLY A 129 -8.43 24.59 21.03
N HIS A 130 -8.30 24.43 19.71
CA HIS A 130 -8.98 25.25 18.72
C HIS A 130 -10.28 24.59 18.24
N TRP A 131 -11.42 25.23 18.48
CA TRP A 131 -12.72 24.72 18.07
C TRP A 131 -13.04 25.06 16.61
N GLN A 132 -13.37 24.03 15.78
CA GLN A 132 -13.77 24.18 14.37
C GLN A 132 -12.75 24.91 13.47
N ARG A 133 -11.45 24.81 13.75
CA ARG A 133 -10.37 25.35 12.90
C ARG A 133 -9.67 24.21 12.16
N VAL A 134 -9.19 24.49 10.96
CA VAL A 134 -8.41 23.56 10.11
C VAL A 134 -6.93 23.89 10.18
N SER A 135 -6.59 25.16 10.32
CA SER A 135 -5.22 25.69 10.34
C SER A 135 -5.18 26.99 11.13
N ASP A 136 -4.00 27.37 11.63
CA ASP A 136 -3.73 28.67 12.23
C ASP A 136 -3.56 29.77 11.18
N GLU A 137 -3.24 29.37 9.94
CA GLU A 137 -3.12 30.30 8.81
C GLU A 137 -4.48 30.46 8.11
N ALA A 138 -4.70 31.62 7.47
CA ALA A 138 -5.86 31.88 6.62
C ALA A 138 -5.69 31.09 5.31
N VAL A 139 -6.13 29.84 5.30
CA VAL A 139 -6.09 28.97 4.11
C VAL A 139 -7.45 29.05 3.43
N HIS A 140 -7.45 29.25 2.12
CA HIS A 140 -8.63 29.04 1.29
C HIS A 140 -9.03 27.56 1.35
N ASP A 141 -10.30 27.22 1.31
CA ASP A 141 -10.81 25.85 1.44
C ASP A 141 -10.67 25.22 2.83
N THR A 142 -11.11 25.90 3.84
CA THR A 142 -11.12 25.40 5.22
C THR A 142 -12.24 24.41 5.53
N ILE A 143 -13.30 24.39 4.73
CA ILE A 143 -14.49 23.55 4.96
C ILE A 143 -14.41 22.27 4.11
N GLY A 144 -14.64 21.11 4.75
CA GLY A 144 -14.72 19.83 4.05
C GLY A 144 -15.93 19.74 3.14
N ARG A 145 -15.89 18.79 2.20
CA ARG A 145 -16.93 18.54 1.19
C ARG A 145 -17.72 17.26 1.49
N ALA A 146 -18.92 17.14 0.91
CA ALA A 146 -19.67 15.88 0.83
C ALA A 146 -19.33 15.16 -0.46
N LEU A 147 -19.50 13.83 -0.47
CA LEU A 147 -19.19 12.98 -1.64
C LEU A 147 -20.32 12.94 -2.67
N LYS A 148 -21.55 13.18 -2.23
CA LYS A 148 -22.74 13.05 -3.07
C LYS A 148 -22.65 13.89 -4.33
N GLY A 149 -22.80 13.24 -5.50
CA GLY A 149 -22.77 13.88 -6.80
C GLY A 149 -21.37 14.05 -7.40
N ASP A 150 -20.30 13.85 -6.61
CA ASP A 150 -18.92 13.89 -7.10
C ASP A 150 -18.57 12.61 -7.88
N VAL A 151 -17.60 12.71 -8.78
CA VAL A 151 -17.15 11.63 -9.66
C VAL A 151 -15.94 10.93 -9.05
N LEU A 152 -16.09 9.63 -8.71
CA LEU A 152 -14.97 8.76 -8.38
C LEU A 152 -14.38 8.15 -9.65
N GLY A 153 -13.22 8.59 -10.07
CA GLY A 153 -12.41 8.01 -11.12
C GLY A 153 -11.59 6.84 -10.60
N ILE A 154 -11.84 5.63 -11.11
CA ILE A 154 -11.14 4.40 -10.72
C ILE A 154 -10.24 3.96 -11.87
N TRP A 155 -8.91 3.98 -11.67
CA TRP A 155 -7.99 3.37 -12.60
C TRP A 155 -7.54 2.00 -12.09
N GLY A 156 -8.05 0.94 -12.74
CA GLY A 156 -7.86 -0.44 -12.34
C GLY A 156 -9.09 -1.04 -11.67
N TYR A 157 -9.98 -1.62 -12.48
CA TYR A 157 -11.25 -2.20 -12.02
C TYR A 157 -11.11 -3.67 -11.66
N GLY A 158 -10.11 -3.97 -10.78
CA GLY A 158 -9.89 -5.28 -10.16
C GLY A 158 -10.68 -5.45 -8.85
N LYS A 159 -10.27 -6.40 -8.01
CA LYS A 159 -10.97 -6.73 -6.75
C LYS A 159 -11.13 -5.51 -5.80
N ILE A 160 -10.12 -4.64 -5.71
CA ILE A 160 -10.18 -3.42 -4.89
C ILE A 160 -11.04 -2.35 -5.59
N GLY A 161 -10.80 -2.06 -6.87
CA GLY A 161 -11.55 -1.07 -7.62
C GLY A 161 -13.06 -1.34 -7.63
N GLN A 162 -13.48 -2.61 -7.75
CA GLN A 162 -14.88 -3.01 -7.64
C GLN A 162 -15.47 -2.75 -6.25
N ARG A 163 -14.70 -2.90 -5.17
CA ARG A 163 -15.14 -2.55 -3.81
C ARG A 163 -15.31 -1.03 -3.68
N MET A 164 -14.34 -0.26 -4.17
CA MET A 164 -14.40 1.20 -4.19
C MET A 164 -15.64 1.70 -4.95
N ALA A 165 -15.95 1.10 -6.10
CA ALA A 165 -17.16 1.43 -6.86
C ALA A 165 -18.46 1.16 -6.07
N ARG A 166 -18.52 0.05 -5.31
CA ARG A 166 -19.68 -0.23 -4.44
C ARG A 166 -19.80 0.79 -3.31
N TYR A 167 -18.69 1.18 -2.68
CA TYR A 167 -18.69 2.22 -1.64
C TYR A 167 -19.15 3.57 -2.22
N ALA A 168 -18.61 3.96 -3.38
CA ALA A 168 -19.01 5.20 -4.07
C ALA A 168 -20.52 5.28 -4.32
N ARG A 169 -21.11 4.20 -4.81
CA ARG A 169 -22.58 4.13 -5.03
C ARG A 169 -23.38 4.28 -3.73
N ALA A 170 -22.89 3.71 -2.61
CA ALA A 170 -23.54 3.84 -1.31
C ALA A 170 -23.48 5.28 -0.76
N PHE A 171 -22.57 6.10 -1.28
CA PHE A 171 -22.44 7.52 -0.94
C PHE A 171 -22.97 8.46 -2.04
N ASP A 172 -23.77 7.95 -2.97
CA ASP A 172 -24.36 8.71 -4.07
C ASP A 172 -23.33 9.40 -5.00
N MET A 173 -22.13 8.82 -5.14
CA MET A 173 -21.13 9.27 -6.12
C MET A 173 -21.39 8.66 -7.51
N GLU A 174 -20.96 9.35 -8.56
CA GLU A 174 -20.80 8.76 -9.88
C GLU A 174 -19.48 8.00 -9.97
N VAL A 175 -19.50 6.84 -10.66
CA VAL A 175 -18.27 6.04 -10.90
C VAL A 175 -17.85 6.16 -12.35
N LEU A 176 -16.59 6.58 -12.57
CA LEU A 176 -15.95 6.67 -13.87
C LEU A 176 -14.73 5.74 -13.89
N VAL A 177 -14.68 4.80 -14.83
CA VAL A 177 -13.59 3.81 -14.88
C VAL A 177 -12.67 4.06 -16.08
N TRP A 178 -11.37 3.93 -15.83
CA TRP A 178 -10.34 3.91 -16.83
C TRP A 178 -9.44 2.69 -16.67
N GLY A 179 -8.97 2.10 -17.78
CA GLY A 179 -8.09 0.93 -17.73
C GLY A 179 -8.05 0.17 -19.04
N ARG A 180 -7.52 -1.05 -18.99
CA ARG A 180 -7.45 -1.95 -20.14
C ARG A 180 -8.83 -2.56 -20.46
N ALA A 181 -9.01 -3.05 -21.69
CA ALA A 181 -10.28 -3.60 -22.18
C ALA A 181 -10.99 -4.57 -21.19
N PRO A 182 -10.32 -5.58 -20.58
CA PRO A 182 -11.00 -6.47 -19.64
C PRO A 182 -11.57 -5.76 -18.41
N SER A 183 -10.89 -4.73 -17.89
CA SER A 183 -11.38 -3.92 -16.77
C SER A 183 -12.59 -3.06 -17.18
N LEU A 184 -12.57 -2.52 -18.40
CA LEU A 184 -13.68 -1.71 -18.92
C LEU A 184 -14.93 -2.55 -19.23
N GLU A 185 -14.74 -3.79 -19.67
CA GLU A 185 -15.85 -4.74 -19.88
C GLU A 185 -16.57 -5.08 -18.56
N LEU A 186 -15.80 -5.37 -17.50
CA LEU A 186 -16.34 -5.60 -16.16
C LEU A 186 -17.07 -4.36 -15.65
N ALA A 187 -16.49 -3.18 -15.79
CA ALA A 187 -17.12 -1.93 -15.36
C ALA A 187 -18.41 -1.64 -16.09
N ARG A 188 -18.47 -1.94 -17.41
CA ARG A 188 -19.68 -1.82 -18.21
C ARG A 188 -20.76 -2.79 -17.74
N ALA A 189 -20.40 -4.04 -17.45
CA ALA A 189 -21.32 -5.05 -16.94
C ALA A 189 -21.93 -4.65 -15.59
N ASP A 190 -21.14 -3.95 -14.74
CA ASP A 190 -21.58 -3.41 -13.45
C ASP A 190 -22.35 -2.08 -13.58
N GLY A 191 -22.58 -1.56 -14.82
CA GLY A 191 -23.34 -0.34 -15.10
C GLY A 191 -22.59 0.96 -14.84
N HIS A 192 -21.25 0.94 -14.81
CA HIS A 192 -20.44 2.14 -14.61
C HIS A 192 -20.08 2.84 -15.93
N ARG A 193 -19.81 4.13 -15.85
CA ARG A 193 -19.31 4.93 -16.97
C ARG A 193 -17.82 4.62 -17.21
N MET A 194 -17.43 4.65 -18.47
CA MET A 194 -16.03 4.53 -18.87
C MET A 194 -15.56 5.84 -19.47
N ALA A 195 -14.35 6.25 -19.14
CA ALA A 195 -13.74 7.43 -19.77
C ALA A 195 -13.40 7.14 -21.23
N THR A 196 -13.55 8.13 -22.08
CA THR A 196 -13.25 8.02 -23.52
C THR A 196 -11.76 8.13 -23.83
N SER A 197 -11.00 8.75 -22.90
CA SER A 197 -9.54 8.87 -22.98
C SER A 197 -8.96 9.05 -21.58
N LYS A 198 -7.64 8.89 -21.43
CA LYS A 198 -6.93 9.16 -20.18
C LYS A 198 -7.09 10.62 -19.76
N ALA A 199 -6.94 11.57 -20.67
CA ALA A 199 -7.15 12.99 -20.39
C ALA A 199 -8.59 13.29 -19.92
N ALA A 200 -9.60 12.72 -20.57
CA ALA A 200 -10.99 12.87 -20.15
C ALA A 200 -11.25 12.26 -18.77
N PHE A 201 -10.59 11.17 -18.41
CA PHE A 201 -10.67 10.56 -17.09
C PHE A 201 -10.18 11.51 -15.99
N PHE A 202 -8.96 12.07 -16.14
CA PHE A 202 -8.39 12.99 -15.14
C PHE A 202 -9.17 14.31 -15.05
N ALA A 203 -9.65 14.84 -16.17
CA ALA A 203 -10.38 16.10 -16.20
C ALA A 203 -11.77 16.00 -15.56
N ALA A 204 -12.44 14.85 -15.68
CA ALA A 204 -13.80 14.66 -15.18
C ALA A 204 -13.87 14.29 -13.70
N ALA A 205 -12.88 13.60 -13.16
CA ALA A 205 -12.91 13.06 -11.82
C ALA A 205 -12.73 14.12 -10.72
N ASP A 206 -13.51 14.01 -9.64
CA ASP A 206 -13.33 14.76 -8.38
C ASP A 206 -12.37 14.02 -7.45
N VAL A 207 -12.34 12.69 -7.56
CA VAL A 207 -11.36 11.82 -6.91
C VAL A 207 -10.79 10.88 -7.97
N VAL A 208 -9.47 10.78 -8.07
CA VAL A 208 -8.79 9.73 -8.84
C VAL A 208 -8.18 8.73 -7.87
N THR A 209 -8.53 7.45 -8.01
CA THR A 209 -7.94 6.37 -7.19
C THR A 209 -7.28 5.31 -8.06
N LEU A 210 -6.06 4.92 -7.67
CA LEU A 210 -5.24 3.96 -8.40
C LEU A 210 -5.29 2.57 -7.76
N HIS A 211 -5.61 1.54 -8.56
CA HIS A 211 -5.66 0.14 -8.15
C HIS A 211 -4.96 -0.75 -9.18
N LEU A 212 -3.75 -0.37 -9.54
CA LEU A 212 -2.90 -1.04 -10.51
C LEU A 212 -1.78 -1.81 -9.81
N ARG A 213 -1.32 -2.89 -10.44
CA ARG A 213 -0.04 -3.52 -10.06
C ARG A 213 1.10 -2.72 -10.65
N LEU A 214 2.17 -2.54 -9.87
CA LEU A 214 3.41 -1.98 -10.36
C LEU A 214 4.16 -3.04 -11.21
N ASN A 215 4.53 -2.65 -12.40
CA ASN A 215 5.43 -3.35 -13.32
C ASN A 215 5.99 -2.34 -14.32
N ASP A 216 6.86 -2.76 -15.23
CA ASP A 216 7.51 -1.86 -16.19
C ASP A 216 6.50 -1.07 -17.05
N ALA A 217 5.36 -1.68 -17.39
CA ALA A 217 4.32 -1.02 -18.20
C ALA A 217 3.44 -0.04 -17.41
N THR A 218 3.48 -0.09 -16.08
CA THR A 218 2.66 0.76 -15.21
C THR A 218 3.49 1.75 -14.37
N ARG A 219 4.80 1.62 -14.37
CA ARG A 219 5.71 2.59 -13.73
C ARG A 219 5.59 3.95 -14.42
N GLY A 220 5.33 4.99 -13.64
CA GLY A 220 5.15 6.36 -14.16
C GLY A 220 3.96 6.51 -15.12
N ILE A 221 2.97 5.61 -15.05
CA ILE A 221 1.83 5.64 -15.96
C ILE A 221 0.93 6.88 -15.76
N VAL A 222 0.94 7.46 -14.55
CA VAL A 222 0.35 8.78 -14.25
C VAL A 222 1.46 9.81 -14.42
N THR A 223 1.31 10.70 -15.40
CA THR A 223 2.31 11.71 -15.74
C THR A 223 1.99 13.06 -15.09
N ALA A 224 2.96 13.98 -15.12
CA ALA A 224 2.74 15.37 -14.69
C ALA A 224 1.62 16.04 -15.48
N GLU A 225 1.48 15.75 -16.80
CA GLU A 225 0.41 16.27 -17.65
C GLU A 225 -0.97 15.77 -17.20
N ASP A 226 -1.10 14.50 -16.82
CA ASP A 226 -2.35 13.93 -16.29
C ASP A 226 -2.78 14.65 -15.02
N LEU A 227 -1.84 14.88 -14.10
CA LEU A 227 -2.10 15.59 -12.84
C LEU A 227 -2.50 17.06 -13.09
N ALA A 228 -1.83 17.75 -14.01
CA ALA A 228 -2.18 19.11 -14.39
C ALA A 228 -3.57 19.21 -15.03
N GLY A 229 -4.06 18.14 -15.65
CA GLY A 229 -5.41 18.02 -16.19
C GLY A 229 -6.51 17.86 -15.14
N MET A 230 -6.18 17.55 -13.88
CA MET A 230 -7.16 17.41 -12.79
C MET A 230 -7.79 18.74 -12.38
N LYS A 231 -8.96 18.70 -11.77
CA LYS A 231 -9.59 19.88 -11.14
C LYS A 231 -8.70 20.37 -9.98
N SER A 232 -8.68 21.69 -9.74
CA SER A 232 -7.98 22.26 -8.56
C SER A 232 -8.59 21.82 -7.23
N THR A 233 -9.84 21.36 -7.25
CA THR A 233 -10.52 20.80 -6.08
C THR A 233 -10.39 19.27 -5.98
N ALA A 234 -9.78 18.61 -6.96
CA ALA A 234 -9.70 17.15 -7.02
C ALA A 234 -8.75 16.58 -5.95
N LEU A 235 -9.05 15.34 -5.57
CA LEU A 235 -8.23 14.51 -4.69
C LEU A 235 -7.53 13.40 -5.49
N MET A 236 -6.21 13.31 -5.38
CA MET A 236 -5.45 12.14 -5.81
C MET A 236 -5.32 11.16 -4.66
N LEU A 237 -5.88 9.96 -4.81
CA LEU A 237 -5.83 8.89 -3.80
C LEU A 237 -4.95 7.75 -4.31
N ASN A 238 -3.84 7.47 -3.60
CA ASN A 238 -2.96 6.36 -3.94
C ASN A 238 -2.62 5.51 -2.72
N THR A 239 -3.18 4.32 -2.69
CA THR A 239 -2.92 3.24 -1.72
C THR A 239 -2.35 1.99 -2.38
N SER A 240 -1.85 2.14 -3.62
CA SER A 240 -1.28 1.05 -4.41
C SER A 240 0.23 1.04 -4.36
N ARG A 241 0.87 1.87 -5.19
CA ARG A 241 2.34 2.06 -5.23
C ARG A 241 2.64 3.48 -5.66
N ALA A 242 3.62 4.11 -5.02
CA ALA A 242 4.03 5.48 -5.34
C ALA A 242 4.52 5.60 -6.78
N GLU A 243 5.27 4.61 -7.25
CA GLU A 243 5.91 4.58 -8.57
C GLU A 243 4.92 4.41 -9.74
N LEU A 244 3.62 4.26 -9.48
CA LEU A 244 2.59 4.40 -10.53
C LEU A 244 2.50 5.83 -11.04
N ILE A 245 2.95 6.78 -10.24
CA ILE A 245 3.03 8.19 -10.59
C ILE A 245 4.49 8.50 -10.97
N GLU A 246 4.69 9.31 -11.98
CA GLU A 246 6.01 9.80 -12.38
C GLU A 246 6.72 10.45 -11.19
N THR A 247 7.99 10.10 -10.98
CA THR A 247 8.77 10.53 -9.82
C THR A 247 8.75 12.04 -9.62
N GLY A 248 8.36 12.47 -8.43
CA GLY A 248 8.26 13.89 -8.05
C GLY A 248 7.08 14.64 -8.65
N ALA A 249 6.36 14.08 -9.64
CA ALA A 249 5.29 14.79 -10.36
C ALA A 249 4.13 15.18 -9.44
N LEU A 250 3.70 14.29 -8.54
CA LEU A 250 2.58 14.59 -7.65
C LEU A 250 2.91 15.71 -6.66
N LYS A 251 4.13 15.71 -6.10
CA LYS A 251 4.56 16.79 -5.19
C LYS A 251 4.57 18.16 -5.89
N ALA A 252 5.12 18.21 -7.10
CA ALA A 252 5.12 19.43 -7.92
C ALA A 252 3.71 19.88 -8.30
N ALA A 253 2.84 18.95 -8.67
CA ALA A 253 1.44 19.22 -9.04
C ALA A 253 0.64 19.80 -7.87
N LEU A 254 0.78 19.25 -6.67
CA LEU A 254 0.14 19.74 -5.45
C LEU A 254 0.60 21.15 -5.07
N GLN A 255 1.88 21.46 -5.28
CA GLN A 255 2.42 22.83 -5.09
C GLN A 255 1.83 23.82 -6.10
N GLN A 256 1.47 23.34 -7.30
CA GLN A 256 0.80 24.15 -8.34
C GLN A 256 -0.72 24.18 -8.15
N GLY A 257 -1.28 23.44 -7.16
CA GLY A 257 -2.69 23.39 -6.85
C GLY A 257 -3.55 22.55 -7.81
N ARG A 258 -2.94 21.61 -8.56
CA ARG A 258 -3.67 20.68 -9.45
C ARG A 258 -2.98 19.30 -9.48
N PRO A 259 -3.59 18.26 -8.81
CA PRO A 259 -4.80 18.32 -7.99
C PRO A 259 -4.61 19.20 -6.75
N GLY A 260 -5.72 19.64 -6.15
CA GLY A 260 -5.66 20.44 -4.93
C GLY A 260 -5.26 19.63 -3.68
N PHE A 261 -5.53 18.33 -3.69
CA PHE A 261 -5.38 17.44 -2.52
C PHE A 261 -4.82 16.09 -2.88
N ALA A 262 -4.12 15.45 -1.92
CA ALA A 262 -3.76 14.04 -2.01
C ALA A 262 -4.06 13.29 -0.72
N ALA A 263 -4.35 11.99 -0.86
CA ALA A 263 -4.43 11.03 0.23
C ALA A 263 -3.56 9.82 -0.14
N LEU A 264 -2.52 9.57 0.64
CA LEU A 264 -1.44 8.67 0.29
C LEU A 264 -1.20 7.65 1.40
N ASP A 265 -1.04 6.39 1.01
CA ASP A 265 -0.61 5.31 1.91
C ASP A 265 0.75 4.73 1.46
N VAL A 266 1.31 5.25 0.36
CA VAL A 266 2.55 4.73 -0.24
C VAL A 266 3.45 5.87 -0.71
N PHE A 267 4.77 5.67 -0.60
CA PHE A 267 5.78 6.69 -0.88
C PHE A 267 6.95 6.11 -1.68
N GLU A 268 7.68 6.94 -2.39
CA GLU A 268 8.84 6.53 -3.20
C GLU A 268 9.97 5.96 -2.33
N GLN A 269 10.07 6.44 -1.10
CA GLN A 269 10.97 5.93 -0.07
C GLN A 269 10.18 5.61 1.18
N GLU A 270 10.26 4.38 1.64
CA GLU A 270 9.62 3.88 2.86
C GLU A 270 10.67 3.16 3.73
N PRO A 271 10.68 3.39 5.07
CA PRO A 271 9.89 4.39 5.81
C PRO A 271 10.21 5.85 5.45
N LEU A 272 9.20 6.73 5.60
CA LEU A 272 9.42 8.18 5.43
C LEU A 272 10.36 8.72 6.51
N ASN A 273 11.27 9.59 6.12
CA ASN A 273 12.07 10.37 7.06
C ASN A 273 11.18 11.35 7.84
N THR A 274 11.51 11.62 9.12
CA THR A 274 10.75 12.52 9.98
C THR A 274 10.64 13.96 9.46
N ASN A 275 11.57 14.37 8.59
CA ASN A 275 11.55 15.69 7.95
C ASN A 275 11.04 15.66 6.51
N ASP A 276 10.43 14.54 6.07
CA ASP A 276 9.94 14.44 4.71
C ASP A 276 8.84 15.47 4.45
N PRO A 277 8.90 16.23 3.34
CA PRO A 277 7.89 17.22 3.00
C PRO A 277 6.45 16.71 2.97
N TRP A 278 6.22 15.43 2.65
CA TRP A 278 4.88 14.82 2.65
C TRP A 278 4.17 14.96 4.01
N LEU A 279 4.92 14.92 5.11
CA LEU A 279 4.39 15.03 6.48
C LEU A 279 3.93 16.45 6.84
N HIS A 280 4.36 17.45 6.07
CA HIS A 280 4.14 18.87 6.38
C HIS A 280 3.26 19.57 5.33
N MET A 281 2.82 18.89 4.28
CA MET A 281 1.94 19.47 3.27
C MET A 281 0.48 19.54 3.79
N PRO A 282 -0.13 20.74 3.91
CA PRO A 282 -1.44 20.91 4.52
C PRO A 282 -2.59 20.30 3.71
N ASN A 283 -2.34 20.05 2.43
CA ASN A 283 -3.29 19.46 1.48
C ASN A 283 -3.06 17.95 1.26
N VAL A 284 -2.26 17.31 2.12
CA VAL A 284 -1.98 15.88 2.06
C VAL A 284 -2.46 15.19 3.33
N VAL A 285 -3.12 14.04 3.16
CA VAL A 285 -3.37 13.06 4.22
C VAL A 285 -2.48 11.87 3.94
N ALA A 286 -1.57 11.56 4.86
CA ALA A 286 -0.57 10.50 4.73
C ALA A 286 -0.76 9.42 5.80
N THR A 287 -0.63 8.14 5.41
CA THR A 287 -0.56 7.00 6.33
C THR A 287 0.64 6.12 5.98
N PRO A 288 1.25 5.43 6.97
CA PRO A 288 2.51 4.71 6.77
C PRO A 288 2.29 3.29 6.24
N HIS A 289 1.78 3.18 5.01
CA HIS A 289 1.55 1.93 4.26
C HIS A 289 0.73 0.90 5.04
N LEU A 290 -0.46 1.32 5.49
CA LEU A 290 -1.37 0.54 6.34
C LEU A 290 -2.40 -0.30 5.57
N GLY A 291 -2.39 -0.29 4.23
CA GLY A 291 -3.44 -0.90 3.40
C GLY A 291 -3.79 -2.34 3.75
N TYR A 292 -2.85 -3.10 4.29
CA TYR A 292 -3.03 -4.50 4.70
C TYR A 292 -2.93 -4.70 6.21
N VAL A 293 -2.71 -3.63 6.98
CA VAL A 293 -2.50 -3.68 8.43
C VAL A 293 -3.85 -3.67 9.14
N GLU A 294 -4.44 -4.85 9.32
CA GLU A 294 -5.63 -5.05 10.15
C GLU A 294 -5.64 -6.48 10.72
N GLN A 295 -6.35 -6.70 11.80
CA GLN A 295 -6.22 -7.89 12.64
C GLN A 295 -6.56 -9.21 11.89
N LYS A 296 -7.67 -9.25 11.15
CA LYS A 296 -8.10 -10.46 10.42
C LYS A 296 -7.21 -10.75 9.23
N GLY A 297 -6.76 -9.70 8.54
CA GLY A 297 -5.79 -9.82 7.45
C GLY A 297 -4.45 -10.33 7.94
N TYR A 298 -3.94 -9.78 9.04
CA TYR A 298 -2.71 -10.28 9.64
C TYR A 298 -2.81 -11.75 10.01
N GLU A 299 -3.88 -12.17 10.70
CA GLU A 299 -4.10 -13.59 11.02
C GLU A 299 -4.14 -14.45 9.74
N LEU A 300 -4.84 -14.02 8.70
CA LEU A 300 -4.91 -14.72 7.42
C LEU A 300 -3.53 -14.82 6.75
N TYR A 301 -2.81 -13.71 6.68
CA TYR A 301 -1.53 -13.62 5.96
C TYR A 301 -0.42 -14.39 6.67
N PHE A 302 -0.32 -14.21 8.00
CA PHE A 302 0.65 -14.93 8.80
C PHE A 302 0.31 -16.43 8.89
N SER A 303 -0.96 -16.82 9.06
CA SER A 303 -1.35 -18.22 9.00
C SER A 303 -0.88 -18.91 7.72
N ALA A 304 -1.00 -18.25 6.57
CA ALA A 304 -0.53 -18.81 5.31
C ALA A 304 1.01 -18.88 5.26
N ALA A 305 1.69 -17.80 5.65
CA ALA A 305 3.15 -17.75 5.62
C ALA A 305 3.79 -18.73 6.61
N LEU A 306 3.24 -18.87 7.82
CA LEU A 306 3.75 -19.80 8.83
C LEU A 306 3.48 -21.27 8.46
N ARG A 307 2.34 -21.59 7.83
CA ARG A 307 2.10 -22.92 7.26
C ARG A 307 3.11 -23.25 6.17
N ASN A 308 3.48 -22.33 5.31
CA ASN A 308 4.55 -22.52 4.33
C ASN A 308 5.84 -22.96 5.01
N VAL A 309 6.19 -22.36 6.17
CA VAL A 309 7.38 -22.75 6.94
C VAL A 309 7.25 -24.18 7.45
N LEU A 310 6.11 -24.54 8.04
CA LEU A 310 5.88 -25.91 8.55
C LEU A 310 5.91 -26.95 7.45
N ASP A 311 5.28 -26.68 6.31
CA ASP A 311 5.27 -27.56 5.15
C ASP A 311 6.68 -27.78 4.59
N PHE A 312 7.50 -26.73 4.58
CA PHE A 312 8.91 -26.82 4.19
C PHE A 312 9.70 -27.72 5.15
N VAL A 313 9.54 -27.51 6.47
CA VAL A 313 10.19 -28.34 7.50
C VAL A 313 9.78 -29.80 7.41
N ALA A 314 8.50 -30.08 7.15
CA ALA A 314 7.99 -31.45 7.02
C ALA A 314 8.61 -32.18 5.82
N ARG A 315 8.74 -31.50 4.68
CA ARG A 315 9.38 -32.06 3.47
C ARG A 315 10.87 -32.33 3.67
N ASP A 316 11.56 -31.43 4.34
CA ASP A 316 12.99 -31.52 4.62
C ASP A 316 13.35 -32.73 5.52
N LYS A 317 12.48 -33.05 6.47
CA LYS A 317 12.62 -34.23 7.33
C LYS A 317 12.32 -35.56 6.62
N ALA A 318 11.62 -35.50 5.49
CA ALA A 318 11.27 -36.69 4.70
C ALA A 318 12.26 -36.99 3.58
N SER A 319 13.18 -36.09 3.30
CA SER A 319 14.26 -36.20 2.29
C SER A 319 15.55 -36.67 2.92
#